data_7afc2b413238668b5bf8564f56d1afc3
#
_entry.id   7afc2b413238668b5bf8564f56d1afc3
#
_cell.length_a   1.000
_cell.length_b   1.000
_cell.length_c   1.000
_cell.angle_alpha   90.00
_cell.angle_beta   90.00
_cell.angle_gamma   90.00
#
_symmetry.space_group_name_H-M   'P 1'
#
loop_
_entity.id
_entity.type
_entity.pdbx_description
1 polymer ?
#
loop_
_entity_poly.entity_id
_entity_poly.type
_entity_poly.pdbx_seq_one_letter_code
_entity_poly.pdbx_strand_id
1 'polypeptide(L)'
;MKLRLVLLFVSTGLLVGCGDSTPKCNSEDAKNLVIDIAQKQINKQFDQLRNSQLSSMVPKHTDSLILKVINIRTVKHDSSVDVYQCSANLQMTMLDDESKLPKNNEIPITYNIQKTDDDNGQFYINIFGL
;
A
#
# COMPACT_ATOMS: atom_id res chain seq x y z
N MET A 1 -39.69 -18.46 38.10
CA MET A 1 -39.29 -18.34 37.56
C MET A 1 -38.63 -18.00 36.89
N LYS A 2 -38.24 -17.89 36.53
CA LYS A 2 -37.69 -17.62 35.89
C LYS A 2 -36.92 -17.27 35.14
N LEU A 3 -36.36 -17.08 34.66
CA LEU A 3 -35.65 -16.75 33.96
C LEU A 3 -34.98 -16.43 33.39
N ARG A 4 -34.52 -16.25 32.93
CA ARG A 4 -33.89 -15.96 32.43
C ARG A 4 -33.14 -15.75 31.68
N LEU A 5 -32.64 -15.61 31.29
CA LEU A 5 -31.96 -15.46 30.62
C LEU A 5 -31.33 -15.05 29.95
N VAL A 6 -30.96 -14.75 29.48
CA VAL A 6 -30.41 -14.36 28.83
C VAL A 6 -29.66 -14.04 28.18
N LEU A 7 -29.28 -13.98 27.80
CA LEU A 7 -28.69 -13.66 27.14
C LEU A 7 -27.91 -13.43 26.52
N LEU A 8 -27.51 -13.21 26.12
CA LEU A 8 -26.79 -12.97 25.59
C LEU A 8 -26.18 -12.74 24.74
N PHE A 9 -25.84 -12.60 24.16
CA PHE A 9 -25.43 -12.47 23.38
C PHE A 9 -24.76 -12.02 22.77
N VAL A 10 -24.52 -11.83 22.39
CA VAL A 10 -24.17 -11.32 21.85
C VAL A 10 -23.21 -11.00 21.25
N SER A 11 -22.80 -10.61 21.12
CA SER A 11 -21.78 -10.29 20.87
C SER A 11 -21.26 -10.50 19.73
N THR A 12 -20.72 -10.56 19.56
CA THR A 12 -20.30 -11.03 18.61
C THR A 12 -20.24 -10.48 17.45
N GLY A 13 -20.83 -10.38 17.03
CA GLY A 13 -20.85 -9.96 15.80
C GLY A 13 -19.90 -9.11 15.39
N LEU A 14 -19.57 -8.45 16.09
CA LEU A 14 -18.86 -7.50 15.72
C LEU A 14 -17.83 -7.77 14.91
N LEU A 15 -17.28 -8.55 15.07
CA LEU A 15 -16.20 -8.77 14.37
C LEU A 15 -16.38 -8.72 13.03
N VAL A 16 -17.27 -9.02 12.73
CA VAL A 16 -17.54 -9.17 11.45
C VAL A 16 -17.40 -8.02 10.66
N GLY A 17 -18.01 -7.07 10.91
CA GLY A 17 -18.01 -5.92 10.09
C GLY A 17 -16.66 -5.46 9.69
N CYS A 18 -15.68 -5.82 10.41
CA CYS A 18 -14.36 -5.32 10.12
C CYS A 18 -13.78 -5.84 8.83
N GLY A 19 -14.18 -6.99 8.34
CA GLY A 19 -13.64 -7.53 7.12
C GLY A 19 -14.29 -7.04 5.85
N ASP A 20 -15.39 -6.30 5.98
CA ASP A 20 -16.19 -5.98 4.81
C ASP A 20 -15.91 -4.59 4.23
N SER A 21 -15.16 -3.79 4.90
CA SER A 21 -14.88 -2.43 4.43
C SER A 21 -13.59 -2.38 3.63
N THR A 22 -13.58 -1.52 2.63
CA THR A 22 -12.33 -1.23 1.91
C THR A 22 -11.37 -0.53 2.86
N PRO A 23 -10.09 -0.93 2.89
CA PRO A 23 -9.11 -0.26 3.73
C PRO A 23 -8.99 1.22 3.39
N LYS A 24 -8.76 2.04 4.40
CA LYS A 24 -8.56 3.47 4.21
C LYS A 24 -7.16 3.76 3.65
N CYS A 25 -6.98 4.94 3.08
CA CYS A 25 -5.72 5.33 2.46
C CYS A 25 -4.52 5.16 3.38
N ASN A 26 -4.66 5.44 4.67
CA ASN A 26 -3.56 5.36 5.62
C ASN A 26 -3.53 4.09 6.46
N SER A 27 -4.32 3.08 6.10
CA SER A 27 -4.29 1.82 6.83
C SER A 27 -2.97 1.11 6.62
N GLU A 28 -2.56 0.29 7.59
CA GLU A 28 -1.32 -0.48 7.45
C GLU A 28 -1.39 -1.44 6.27
N ASP A 29 -2.53 -2.06 6.06
CA ASP A 29 -2.70 -2.99 4.94
C ASP A 29 -2.54 -2.27 3.61
N ALA A 30 -3.12 -1.08 3.46
CA ALA A 30 -2.98 -0.31 2.23
C ALA A 30 -1.53 0.14 2.02
N LYS A 31 -0.88 0.66 3.07
CA LYS A 31 0.51 1.10 2.97
C LYS A 31 1.44 -0.05 2.60
N ASN A 32 1.24 -1.21 3.22
CA ASN A 32 2.08 -2.37 2.94
C ASN A 32 1.91 -2.85 1.51
N LEU A 33 0.69 -2.85 0.99
CA LEU A 33 0.47 -3.25 -0.39
C LEU A 33 1.04 -2.24 -1.38
N VAL A 34 0.93 -0.94 -1.09
CA VAL A 34 1.56 0.10 -1.93
C VAL A 34 3.07 -0.12 -1.98
N ILE A 35 3.69 -0.36 -0.83
CA ILE A 35 5.13 -0.60 -0.76
C ILE A 35 5.51 -1.86 -1.56
N ASP A 36 4.75 -2.93 -1.43
CA ASP A 36 5.04 -4.18 -2.13
C ASP A 36 4.95 -4.00 -3.65
N ILE A 37 3.92 -3.33 -4.13
CA ILE A 37 3.75 -3.06 -5.55
C ILE A 37 4.88 -2.15 -6.05
N ALA A 38 5.19 -1.11 -5.28
CA ALA A 38 6.25 -0.17 -5.66
C ALA A 38 7.61 -0.86 -5.71
N GLN A 39 7.90 -1.73 -4.74
CA GLN A 39 9.16 -2.46 -4.71
C GLN A 39 9.32 -3.34 -5.96
N LYS A 40 8.27 -4.03 -6.33
CA LYS A 40 8.30 -4.88 -7.53
C LYS A 40 8.49 -4.06 -8.80
N GLN A 41 7.83 -2.93 -8.89
CA GLN A 41 7.94 -2.05 -10.06
C GLN A 41 9.34 -1.44 -10.15
N ILE A 42 9.89 -0.99 -9.03
CA ILE A 42 11.23 -0.40 -9.00
C ILE A 42 12.29 -1.45 -9.33
N ASN A 43 12.14 -2.66 -8.79
CA ASN A 43 13.07 -3.74 -9.11
C ASN A 43 13.05 -4.06 -10.60
N LYS A 44 11.88 -4.05 -11.22
CA LYS A 44 11.76 -4.30 -12.64
C LYS A 44 12.44 -3.19 -13.44
N GLN A 45 12.27 -1.95 -13.06
CA GLN A 45 12.92 -0.82 -13.72
C GLN A 45 14.44 -0.90 -13.58
N PHE A 46 14.94 -1.25 -12.41
CA PHE A 46 16.37 -1.41 -12.18
C PHE A 46 16.95 -2.56 -13.01
N ASP A 47 16.23 -3.66 -13.12
CA ASP A 47 16.68 -4.78 -13.95
C ASP A 47 16.79 -4.39 -15.42
N GLN A 48 15.84 -3.59 -15.90
CA GLN A 48 15.91 -3.09 -17.27
C GLN A 48 17.12 -2.17 -17.47
N LEU A 49 17.42 -1.32 -16.50
CA LEU A 49 18.58 -0.43 -16.57
C LEU A 49 19.90 -1.19 -16.46
N ARG A 50 19.97 -2.25 -15.67
CA ARG A 50 21.18 -3.07 -15.59
C ARG A 50 21.54 -3.71 -16.90
N ASN A 51 20.56 -3.98 -17.74
CA ASN A 51 20.76 -4.58 -19.04
C ASN A 51 20.93 -3.53 -20.14
N SER A 52 21.15 -2.27 -19.77
CA SER A 52 21.30 -1.16 -20.70
C SER A 52 22.66 -0.48 -20.52
N GLN A 53 22.91 0.57 -21.31
CA GLN A 53 24.11 1.37 -21.19
C GLN A 53 24.18 2.17 -19.89
N LEU A 54 23.05 2.26 -19.17
CA LEU A 54 22.97 3.00 -17.92
C LEU A 54 23.20 2.12 -16.70
N SER A 55 23.76 0.93 -16.89
CA SER A 55 23.94 -0.03 -15.81
C SER A 55 24.78 0.51 -14.64
N SER A 56 25.73 1.40 -14.92
CA SER A 56 26.56 1.98 -13.86
C SER A 56 25.81 2.94 -12.94
N MET A 57 24.63 3.38 -13.33
CA MET A 57 23.83 4.31 -12.54
C MET A 57 22.85 3.59 -11.61
N VAL A 58 22.82 2.27 -11.65
CA VAL A 58 21.86 1.48 -10.89
C VAL A 58 22.57 0.84 -9.71
N PRO A 59 21.96 0.80 -8.52
CA PRO A 59 22.56 0.12 -7.38
C PRO A 59 22.76 -1.36 -7.69
N LYS A 60 23.82 -1.93 -7.15
CA LYS A 60 24.10 -3.35 -7.34
C LYS A 60 23.06 -4.21 -6.65
N HIS A 61 22.51 -3.74 -5.53
CA HIS A 61 21.54 -4.48 -4.75
C HIS A 61 20.35 -3.58 -4.46
N THR A 62 19.15 -4.06 -4.74
CA THR A 62 17.91 -3.31 -4.46
C THR A 62 17.37 -3.61 -3.07
N ASP A 63 17.89 -4.60 -2.38
CA ASP A 63 17.46 -4.91 -1.01
C ASP A 63 17.91 -3.85 -0.01
N SER A 64 18.84 -2.98 -0.36
CA SER A 64 19.20 -1.84 0.48
C SER A 64 18.23 -0.66 0.31
N LEU A 65 17.24 -0.78 -0.55
CA LEU A 65 16.26 0.28 -0.78
C LEU A 65 15.14 0.15 0.23
N ILE A 66 14.91 1.22 0.99
CA ILE A 66 13.80 1.28 1.94
C ILE A 66 12.74 2.21 1.40
N LEU A 67 11.50 1.73 1.36
CA LEU A 67 10.35 2.50 0.88
C LEU A 67 9.41 2.80 2.02
N LYS A 68 8.89 4.03 2.05
CA LYS A 68 7.84 4.44 2.96
C LYS A 68 6.80 5.26 2.21
N VAL A 69 5.55 5.11 2.60
CA VAL A 69 4.47 5.94 2.09
C VAL A 69 4.19 6.99 3.15
N ILE A 70 4.38 8.25 2.81
CA ILE A 70 4.22 9.36 3.75
C ILE A 70 3.31 10.44 3.17
N ASN A 71 2.87 11.34 4.00
CA ASN A 71 1.99 12.44 3.62
C ASN A 71 0.71 11.95 2.93
N ILE A 72 0.11 10.92 3.50
CA ILE A 72 -1.06 10.27 2.91
C ILE A 72 -2.28 11.16 3.10
N ARG A 73 -3.01 11.37 2.01
CA ARG A 73 -4.24 12.17 2.02
C ARG A 73 -5.33 11.41 1.28
N THR A 74 -6.53 11.41 1.84
CA THR A 74 -7.70 10.92 1.15
C THR A 74 -8.23 12.03 0.25
N VAL A 75 -8.17 11.82 -1.05
CA VAL A 75 -8.65 12.80 -2.01
C VAL A 75 -10.15 12.67 -2.19
N LYS A 76 -10.63 11.43 -2.22
CA LYS A 76 -12.05 11.17 -2.42
C LYS A 76 -12.38 9.79 -1.85
N HIS A 77 -13.55 9.67 -1.30
CA HIS A 77 -14.12 8.39 -0.91
C HIS A 77 -15.51 8.27 -1.55
N ASP A 78 -15.64 7.36 -2.49
CA ASP A 78 -16.93 7.10 -3.10
C ASP A 78 -17.62 6.04 -2.27
N SER A 79 -18.53 6.46 -1.42
CA SER A 79 -19.20 5.55 -0.48
C SER A 79 -20.15 4.58 -1.16
N SER A 80 -20.61 4.89 -2.36
CA SER A 80 -21.55 3.99 -3.06
C SER A 80 -20.89 2.70 -3.49
N VAL A 81 -19.62 2.71 -3.78
CA VAL A 81 -18.85 1.52 -4.18
C VAL A 81 -17.68 1.27 -3.23
N ASP A 82 -17.55 2.09 -2.20
CA ASP A 82 -16.50 2.00 -1.17
C ASP A 82 -15.10 1.98 -1.78
N VAL A 83 -14.80 2.96 -2.63
CA VAL A 83 -13.51 3.12 -3.28
C VAL A 83 -12.85 4.39 -2.74
N TYR A 84 -11.58 4.28 -2.35
CA TYR A 84 -10.80 5.42 -1.92
C TYR A 84 -9.84 5.86 -3.02
N GLN A 85 -9.73 7.18 -3.20
CA GLN A 85 -8.69 7.78 -4.02
C GLN A 85 -7.74 8.50 -3.09
N CYS A 86 -6.47 8.20 -3.19
CA CYS A 86 -5.45 8.62 -2.25
C CYS A 86 -4.31 9.34 -2.96
N SER A 87 -3.71 10.31 -2.28
CA SER A 87 -2.46 10.92 -2.70
C SER A 87 -1.44 10.75 -1.58
N ALA A 88 -0.21 10.56 -1.94
CA ALA A 88 0.87 10.41 -0.97
C ALA A 88 2.22 10.67 -1.63
N ASN A 89 3.27 10.62 -0.84
CA ASN A 89 4.61 10.62 -1.36
C ASN A 89 5.24 9.26 -1.04
N LEU A 90 5.90 8.69 -2.03
CA LEU A 90 6.69 7.50 -1.83
C LEU A 90 8.11 7.95 -1.54
N GLN A 91 8.57 7.71 -0.32
CA GLN A 91 9.92 8.06 0.08
C GLN A 91 10.84 6.86 -0.14
N MET A 92 11.92 7.09 -0.86
CA MET A 92 12.91 6.07 -1.14
C MET A 92 14.22 6.44 -0.46
N THR A 93 14.75 5.55 0.34
CA THR A 93 16.02 5.76 1.03
C THR A 93 16.98 4.64 0.65
N MET A 94 18.16 5.00 0.15
CA MET A 94 19.21 4.04 -0.15
C MET A 94 20.18 3.98 0.99
N LEU A 95 20.50 2.76 1.43
CA LEU A 95 21.49 2.55 2.48
C LEU A 95 22.86 2.24 1.92
N ASP A 96 22.96 2.04 0.60
CA ASP A 96 24.20 1.66 -0.06
C ASP A 96 24.91 2.92 -0.57
N ASP A 97 26.05 3.26 0.03
CA ASP A 97 26.81 4.43 -0.38
C ASP A 97 27.48 4.26 -1.76
N GLU A 98 27.53 3.06 -2.30
CA GLU A 98 28.05 2.84 -3.64
C GLU A 98 27.09 3.27 -4.73
N SER A 99 25.83 3.46 -4.37
CA SER A 99 24.83 3.90 -5.33
C SER A 99 25.04 5.34 -5.71
N LYS A 100 24.80 5.66 -6.98
CA LYS A 100 24.83 7.03 -7.46
C LYS A 100 23.48 7.71 -7.39
N LEU A 101 22.46 7.02 -6.88
CA LEU A 101 21.15 7.61 -6.66
C LEU A 101 21.18 8.45 -5.39
N PRO A 102 20.34 9.48 -5.29
CA PRO A 102 20.22 10.25 -4.05
C PRO A 102 19.86 9.35 -2.89
N LYS A 103 20.40 9.63 -1.70
CA LYS A 103 20.11 8.83 -0.53
C LYS A 103 18.65 8.90 -0.11
N ASN A 104 18.03 10.05 -0.26
CA ASN A 104 16.60 10.21 0.00
C ASN A 104 15.95 10.84 -1.21
N ASN A 105 14.88 10.25 -1.65
CA ASN A 105 14.11 10.78 -2.77
C ASN A 105 12.64 10.55 -2.50
N GLU A 106 11.81 11.50 -2.88
CA GLU A 106 10.37 11.37 -2.75
C GLU A 106 9.72 11.53 -4.10
N ILE A 107 8.76 10.69 -4.38
CA ILE A 107 7.99 10.76 -5.61
C ILE A 107 6.53 10.91 -5.25
N PRO A 108 5.82 11.89 -5.83
CA PRO A 108 4.39 11.98 -5.60
C PRO A 108 3.68 10.83 -6.30
N ILE A 109 2.80 10.17 -5.59
CA ILE A 109 2.01 9.08 -6.13
C ILE A 109 0.53 9.30 -5.82
N THR A 110 -0.31 8.69 -6.62
CA THR A 110 -1.72 8.56 -6.31
C THR A 110 -2.07 7.09 -6.39
N TYR A 111 -3.08 6.68 -5.63
CA TYR A 111 -3.51 5.30 -5.69
C TYR A 111 -4.99 5.19 -5.36
N ASN A 112 -5.61 4.16 -5.91
CA ASN A 112 -7.00 3.84 -5.64
C ASN A 112 -7.05 2.53 -4.91
N ILE A 113 -7.91 2.42 -3.91
CA ILE A 113 -8.11 1.19 -3.15
C ILE A 113 -9.53 0.72 -3.40
N GLN A 114 -9.66 -0.51 -3.83
CA GLN A 114 -10.95 -1.09 -4.17
C GLN A 114 -11.04 -2.51 -3.62
N LYS A 115 -12.16 -2.79 -2.97
CA LYS A 115 -12.41 -4.13 -2.48
C LYS A 115 -12.81 -5.01 -3.65
N THR A 116 -12.43 -6.27 -3.63
CA THR A 116 -12.88 -7.22 -4.65
C THR A 116 -14.30 -7.70 -4.32
N ASP A 117 -14.97 -8.32 -5.28
CA ASP A 117 -16.30 -8.86 -5.07
C ASP A 117 -16.28 -10.19 -4.32
N ASP A 118 -15.10 -10.72 -4.05
CA ASP A 118 -14.97 -11.98 -3.35
C ASP A 118 -15.24 -11.80 -1.86
N ASP A 119 -15.69 -12.87 -1.21
CA ASP A 119 -16.16 -12.80 0.17
C ASP A 119 -15.05 -12.81 1.22
N ASN A 120 -13.80 -12.83 0.82
CA ASN A 120 -12.70 -13.01 1.77
C ASN A 120 -12.01 -11.71 2.18
N GLY A 121 -12.65 -10.57 1.95
CA GLY A 121 -12.09 -9.30 2.38
C GLY A 121 -10.89 -8.82 1.58
N GLN A 122 -10.65 -9.37 0.41
CA GLN A 122 -9.52 -8.97 -0.41
C GLN A 122 -9.75 -7.60 -1.04
N PHE A 123 -8.69 -6.90 -1.25
CA PHE A 123 -8.72 -5.61 -1.94
C PHE A 123 -7.51 -5.51 -2.86
N TYR A 124 -7.56 -4.59 -3.81
CA TYR A 124 -6.40 -4.31 -4.65
C TYR A 124 -6.20 -2.81 -4.80
N ILE A 125 -5.00 -2.46 -5.20
CA ILE A 125 -4.57 -1.08 -5.31
C ILE A 125 -3.99 -0.86 -6.70
N ASN A 126 -4.38 0.25 -7.32
CA ASN A 126 -3.74 0.74 -8.54
C ASN A 126 -2.95 1.98 -8.17
N ILE A 127 -1.67 2.01 -8.55
CA ILE A 127 -0.78 3.12 -8.23
C ILE A 127 -0.40 3.83 -9.51
N PHE A 128 -0.38 5.16 -9.45
CA PHE A 128 0.03 6.02 -10.56
C PHE A 128 1.17 6.91 -10.09
N GLY A 129 2.12 7.17 -10.98
CA GLY A 129 3.26 8.03 -10.67
C GLY A 129 4.59 7.32 -10.48
N LEU A 130 4.58 6.00 -10.58
CA LEU A 130 5.83 5.25 -10.50
C LEU A 130 6.55 5.16 -11.83
#